data_12519af5912ef4d8acae550a78746fc8
#
_entry.id   12519af5912ef4d8acae550a78746fc8
#
_cell.length_a   1.000
_cell.length_b   1.000
_cell.length_c   1.000
_cell.angle_alpha   90.00
_cell.angle_beta   90.00
_cell.angle_gamma   90.00
#
_symmetry.space_group_name_H-M   'P 1'
#
loop_
_entity.id
_entity.type
_entity.pdbx_description
1 polymer ?
#
loop_
_entity_poly.entity_id
_entity_poly.type
_entity_poly.pdbx_seq_one_letter_code
_entity_poly.pdbx_strand_id
1 'polypeptide(L)'
;MNYQMVVGLEVHVQLKTQTKLFCDCSTQFGAPPNSQVCPVCLGLPGALPVINQEAIRLAIRTGLALGSRIPDQTHWDRKNYFYPDLPKGYQTSQFDQPICQGGELTVGGGADGDGTSFTVRLVRAHREEDAGKSLHDERTGTGDTRIDLNRAGTPLLEIVTQPDLRSAQQAKEFLEELRLLLTFLDVSDCNMQEGSLRADANVNLHLEGRQGVVATPITEIKNLNSFRAVERAILYEAERQWQQWQRDGRVLGEVPKQTRGWDDEAGVTTLQREKEEAADYRYFPCPDLMPVRLTSAVIERQRQAIGESPEGKRQRYVGELGLKPYDAQVIVAQGRGVCDYFDRMVQLGAPARRASAWMQQDVLRYLKEQRVAIDHFPVDATRLARLLVAIESGKIDTTRGREVFQLLQMSAQLTVEEAIGQLGLEAVDQDTLESLCQQLLADNPEVVAKVKQGNAKALGSLVGQARKANPNADPRQVQELCMRLIERSAGGSSTGQ
;
A
#
# COMPACT_ATOMS: atom_id res chain seq x y z
N MET A 1 11.06 31.35 4.85
CA MET A 1 11.34 31.38 3.39
C MET A 1 10.08 31.91 2.73
N ASN A 2 10.18 32.92 1.86
CA ASN A 2 9.00 33.56 1.25
C ASN A 2 8.70 32.96 -0.14
N TYR A 3 8.53 31.64 -0.23
CA TYR A 3 8.09 31.01 -1.46
C TYR A 3 7.13 29.86 -1.17
N GLN A 4 6.23 29.59 -2.12
CA GLN A 4 5.39 28.40 -2.17
C GLN A 4 5.96 27.43 -3.18
N MET A 5 6.23 26.20 -2.74
CA MET A 5 6.61 25.11 -3.63
C MET A 5 5.40 24.67 -4.46
N VAL A 6 5.61 24.42 -5.74
CA VAL A 6 4.60 23.90 -6.67
C VAL A 6 5.19 22.70 -7.39
N VAL A 7 4.55 21.55 -7.20
CA VAL A 7 5.05 20.27 -7.71
C VAL A 7 3.96 19.53 -8.48
N GLY A 8 4.30 19.04 -9.66
CA GLY A 8 3.57 18.06 -10.45
C GLY A 8 4.39 16.78 -10.60
N LEU A 9 3.72 15.66 -10.76
CA LEU A 9 4.35 14.35 -10.94
C LEU A 9 3.95 13.71 -12.26
N GLU A 10 4.90 13.02 -12.88
CA GLU A 10 4.68 12.08 -13.98
C GLU A 10 5.04 10.70 -13.46
N VAL A 11 4.06 9.80 -13.36
CA VAL A 11 4.23 8.48 -12.74
C VAL A 11 4.04 7.39 -13.78
N HIS A 12 5.08 6.62 -14.04
CA HIS A 12 5.08 5.51 -14.98
C HIS A 12 4.89 4.19 -14.24
N VAL A 13 3.88 3.44 -14.63
CA VAL A 13 3.46 2.19 -13.99
C VAL A 13 3.47 1.06 -15.02
N GLN A 14 4.31 0.04 -14.84
CA GLN A 14 4.21 -1.17 -15.65
C GLN A 14 2.95 -1.94 -15.25
N LEU A 15 2.12 -2.26 -16.25
CA LEU A 15 0.89 -3.01 -16.03
C LEU A 15 1.20 -4.50 -15.87
N LYS A 16 0.55 -5.14 -14.91
CA LYS A 16 0.72 -6.56 -14.57
C LYS A 16 0.09 -7.47 -15.63
N THR A 17 0.70 -7.52 -16.81
CA THR A 17 0.34 -8.43 -17.89
C THR A 17 1.35 -9.54 -18.03
N GLN A 18 0.96 -10.69 -18.57
CA GLN A 18 1.86 -11.80 -18.85
C GLN A 18 2.70 -11.58 -20.10
N THR A 19 2.17 -10.78 -21.03
CA THR A 19 2.80 -10.49 -22.33
C THR A 19 2.94 -9.00 -22.57
N LYS A 20 3.83 -8.63 -23.47
CA LYS A 20 4.08 -7.25 -23.89
C LYS A 20 2.83 -6.61 -24.53
N LEU A 21 2.89 -5.29 -24.75
CA LEU A 21 1.77 -4.49 -25.22
C LEU A 21 1.29 -4.89 -26.62
N PHE A 22 2.21 -5.32 -27.49
CA PHE A 22 1.93 -5.57 -28.91
C PHE A 22 2.42 -6.93 -29.42
N CYS A 23 2.90 -7.81 -28.56
CA CYS A 23 3.36 -9.16 -28.92
C CYS A 23 3.26 -10.12 -27.73
N ASP A 24 3.50 -11.41 -27.98
CA ASP A 24 3.40 -12.49 -26.98
C ASP A 24 4.67 -12.71 -26.14
N CYS A 25 5.71 -11.85 -26.29
CA CYS A 25 6.90 -11.95 -25.45
C CYS A 25 6.54 -11.72 -23.99
N SER A 26 7.17 -12.50 -23.10
CA SER A 26 6.96 -12.41 -21.65
C SER A 26 7.37 -11.03 -21.10
N THR A 27 6.68 -10.60 -20.03
CA THR A 27 7.02 -9.40 -19.25
C THR A 27 7.74 -9.76 -17.95
N GLN A 28 8.11 -11.03 -17.74
CA GLN A 28 8.73 -11.49 -16.51
C GLN A 28 10.07 -10.79 -16.24
N PHE A 29 10.23 -10.21 -15.07
CA PHE A 29 11.48 -9.58 -14.64
C PHE A 29 12.58 -10.62 -14.36
N GLY A 30 13.84 -10.24 -14.60
CA GLY A 30 15.00 -11.03 -14.23
C GLY A 30 15.41 -12.13 -15.23
N ALA A 31 14.78 -12.22 -16.39
CA ALA A 31 15.20 -13.12 -17.47
C ALA A 31 16.58 -12.72 -18.04
N PRO A 32 17.35 -13.66 -18.64
CA PRO A 32 18.61 -13.33 -19.27
C PRO A 32 18.46 -12.21 -20.31
N PRO A 33 19.42 -11.29 -20.44
CA PRO A 33 19.32 -10.15 -21.36
C PRO A 33 18.97 -10.59 -22.80
N ASN A 34 18.04 -9.86 -23.43
CA ASN A 34 17.58 -10.09 -24.80
C ASN A 34 16.97 -11.48 -25.08
N SER A 35 16.50 -12.20 -24.03
CA SER A 35 15.82 -13.49 -24.19
C SER A 35 14.31 -13.39 -24.42
N GLN A 36 13.71 -12.22 -24.14
CA GLN A 36 12.28 -11.96 -24.27
C GLN A 36 12.01 -10.95 -25.38
N VAL A 37 12.51 -11.22 -26.59
CA VAL A 37 12.39 -10.33 -27.74
C VAL A 37 11.89 -11.11 -28.96
N CYS A 38 11.16 -10.41 -29.84
CA CYS A 38 10.67 -10.94 -31.12
C CYS A 38 10.70 -9.86 -32.20
N PRO A 39 10.46 -10.19 -33.49
CA PRO A 39 10.45 -9.22 -34.56
C PRO A 39 9.54 -8.00 -34.34
N VAL A 40 8.41 -8.17 -33.61
CA VAL A 40 7.47 -7.06 -33.33
C VAL A 40 8.08 -6.06 -32.35
N CYS A 41 8.54 -6.48 -31.17
CA CYS A 41 9.11 -5.57 -30.19
C CYS A 41 10.48 -5.02 -30.59
N LEU A 42 11.18 -5.68 -31.52
CA LEU A 42 12.40 -5.18 -32.15
C LEU A 42 12.13 -4.22 -33.32
N GLY A 43 10.88 -4.11 -33.78
CA GLY A 43 10.51 -3.23 -34.90
C GLY A 43 11.05 -3.67 -36.24
N LEU A 44 11.19 -4.98 -36.48
CA LEU A 44 11.70 -5.49 -37.75
C LEU A 44 10.69 -5.22 -38.90
N PRO A 45 11.16 -4.93 -40.12
CA PRO A 45 10.29 -4.67 -41.25
C PRO A 45 9.29 -5.81 -41.50
N GLY A 46 8.01 -5.45 -41.70
CA GLY A 46 6.93 -6.39 -41.94
C GLY A 46 6.30 -7.04 -40.72
N ALA A 47 6.83 -6.82 -39.52
CA ALA A 47 6.21 -7.26 -38.27
C ALA A 47 5.12 -6.29 -37.81
N LEU A 48 3.88 -6.78 -37.65
CA LEU A 48 2.73 -5.97 -37.23
C LEU A 48 2.37 -6.19 -35.76
N PRO A 49 2.02 -5.11 -35.02
CA PRO A 49 1.62 -5.18 -33.62
C PRO A 49 0.21 -5.75 -33.44
N VAL A 50 -0.03 -6.47 -32.33
CA VAL A 50 -1.36 -6.91 -31.89
C VAL A 50 -1.58 -6.44 -30.46
N ILE A 51 -2.67 -5.68 -30.23
CA ILE A 51 -2.93 -5.01 -28.95
C ILE A 51 -3.24 -6.03 -27.84
N ASN A 52 -2.54 -5.95 -26.73
CA ASN A 52 -2.82 -6.70 -25.50
C ASN A 52 -4.10 -6.15 -24.83
N GLN A 53 -5.17 -6.96 -24.84
CA GLN A 53 -6.47 -6.59 -24.28
C GLN A 53 -6.44 -6.42 -22.76
N GLU A 54 -5.57 -7.15 -22.06
CA GLU A 54 -5.47 -7.02 -20.61
C GLU A 54 -4.87 -5.67 -20.22
N ALA A 55 -3.88 -5.17 -20.96
CA ALA A 55 -3.34 -3.82 -20.75
C ALA A 55 -4.44 -2.73 -20.87
N ILE A 56 -5.41 -2.92 -21.80
CA ILE A 56 -6.57 -2.02 -21.90
C ILE A 56 -7.44 -2.10 -20.65
N ARG A 57 -7.76 -3.32 -20.19
CA ARG A 57 -8.62 -3.53 -19.03
C ARG A 57 -8.01 -2.93 -17.76
N LEU A 58 -6.71 -3.16 -17.53
CA LEU A 58 -6.00 -2.62 -16.37
C LEU A 58 -5.95 -1.09 -16.38
N ALA A 59 -5.73 -0.47 -17.56
CA ALA A 59 -5.76 0.98 -17.70
C ALA A 59 -7.15 1.57 -17.40
N ILE A 60 -8.23 0.96 -17.93
CA ILE A 60 -9.61 1.38 -17.63
C ILE A 60 -9.90 1.24 -16.12
N ARG A 61 -9.51 0.13 -15.51
CA ARG A 61 -9.69 -0.11 -14.07
C ARG A 61 -9.03 0.98 -13.24
N THR A 62 -7.78 1.33 -13.59
CA THR A 62 -7.04 2.42 -12.95
C THR A 62 -7.75 3.75 -13.11
N GLY A 63 -8.13 4.12 -14.34
CA GLY A 63 -8.83 5.37 -14.60
C GLY A 63 -10.15 5.50 -13.84
N LEU A 64 -10.96 4.43 -13.82
CA LEU A 64 -12.21 4.41 -13.07
C LEU A 64 -12.00 4.57 -11.56
N ALA A 65 -10.97 3.94 -11.00
CA ALA A 65 -10.64 4.06 -9.57
C ALA A 65 -10.14 5.45 -9.19
N LEU A 66 -9.52 6.15 -10.15
CA LEU A 66 -9.08 7.56 -10.01
C LEU A 66 -10.16 8.58 -10.42
N GLY A 67 -11.39 8.13 -10.71
CA GLY A 67 -12.48 9.03 -11.12
C GLY A 67 -12.30 9.66 -12.51
N SER A 68 -11.42 9.12 -13.35
CA SER A 68 -11.20 9.60 -14.71
C SER A 68 -12.38 9.31 -15.63
N ARG A 69 -12.62 10.17 -16.59
CA ARG A 69 -13.52 9.90 -17.70
C ARG A 69 -12.84 8.95 -18.68
N ILE A 70 -13.51 7.84 -19.00
CA ILE A 70 -13.08 6.90 -20.05
C ILE A 70 -13.83 7.25 -21.34
N PRO A 71 -13.15 7.61 -22.44
CA PRO A 71 -13.80 7.94 -23.72
C PRO A 71 -14.32 6.68 -24.42
N ASP A 72 -15.27 6.84 -25.35
CA ASP A 72 -15.82 5.73 -26.15
C ASP A 72 -14.80 5.14 -27.13
N GLN A 73 -13.79 5.91 -27.47
CA GLN A 73 -12.72 5.52 -28.39
C GLN A 73 -11.39 6.15 -27.99
N THR A 74 -10.32 5.43 -28.23
CA THR A 74 -8.94 5.90 -28.07
C THR A 74 -8.10 5.39 -29.22
N HIS A 75 -7.02 6.09 -29.56
CA HIS A 75 -6.06 5.62 -30.56
C HIS A 75 -4.63 5.71 -30.04
N TRP A 76 -3.70 5.26 -30.86
CA TRP A 76 -2.29 5.26 -30.59
C TRP A 76 -1.56 6.22 -31.50
N ASP A 77 -0.57 6.93 -30.94
CA ASP A 77 0.32 7.84 -31.64
C ASP A 77 1.75 7.32 -31.58
N ARG A 78 2.55 7.72 -32.57
CA ARG A 78 3.99 7.51 -32.52
C ARG A 78 4.66 8.78 -32.00
N LYS A 79 5.42 8.62 -30.88
CA LYS A 79 6.32 9.63 -30.33
C LYS A 79 7.71 9.35 -30.89
N ASN A 80 8.18 10.17 -31.80
CA ASN A 80 9.40 9.89 -32.56
C ASN A 80 10.62 10.46 -31.83
N TYR A 81 11.53 9.58 -31.44
CA TYR A 81 12.86 9.92 -30.93
C TYR A 81 13.79 8.70 -31.05
N PHE A 82 15.11 8.95 -31.07
CA PHE A 82 16.10 7.92 -31.35
C PHE A 82 16.99 7.67 -30.14
N TYR A 83 16.83 6.49 -29.57
CA TYR A 83 17.69 6.00 -28.50
C TYR A 83 18.06 4.53 -28.76
N PRO A 84 19.26 4.08 -28.32
CA PRO A 84 19.69 2.70 -28.57
C PRO A 84 18.76 1.63 -27.99
N ASP A 85 18.05 1.93 -26.89
CA ASP A 85 17.10 1.05 -26.23
C ASP A 85 15.66 1.18 -26.79
N LEU A 86 15.49 1.95 -27.86
CA LEU A 86 14.23 2.10 -28.59
C LEU A 86 14.39 1.66 -30.06
N PRO A 87 14.43 0.36 -30.36
CA PRO A 87 14.85 -0.18 -31.66
C PRO A 87 13.92 0.24 -32.81
N LYS A 88 12.66 0.56 -32.54
CA LYS A 88 11.69 1.05 -33.55
C LYS A 88 11.95 2.47 -34.01
N GLY A 89 12.74 3.26 -33.25
CA GLY A 89 12.92 4.69 -33.49
C GLY A 89 11.72 5.56 -33.10
N TYR A 90 10.69 4.97 -32.50
CA TYR A 90 9.55 5.66 -31.91
C TYR A 90 8.99 4.86 -30.72
N GLN A 91 8.36 5.55 -29.80
CA GLN A 91 7.56 4.96 -28.73
C GLN A 91 6.08 5.07 -29.13
N THR A 92 5.34 3.96 -29.02
CA THR A 92 3.89 3.98 -29.18
C THR A 92 3.28 4.51 -27.90
N SER A 93 2.50 5.60 -28.01
CA SER A 93 1.91 6.34 -26.89
C SER A 93 0.49 6.79 -27.22
N GLN A 94 -0.12 7.63 -26.39
CA GLN A 94 -1.40 8.28 -26.64
C GLN A 94 -1.25 9.78 -26.35
N PHE A 95 -1.36 10.63 -27.34
CA PHE A 95 -1.13 12.06 -27.19
C PHE A 95 -2.42 12.85 -26.98
N ASP A 96 -3.31 12.88 -27.98
CA ASP A 96 -4.54 13.70 -27.96
C ASP A 96 -5.79 12.94 -27.46
N GLN A 97 -5.79 11.60 -27.54
CA GLN A 97 -6.89 10.75 -27.08
C GLN A 97 -6.46 9.74 -26.01
N PRO A 98 -6.06 10.21 -24.85
CA PRO A 98 -5.66 9.33 -23.75
C PRO A 98 -6.84 8.48 -23.27
N ILE A 99 -6.54 7.25 -22.82
CA ILE A 99 -7.57 6.32 -22.33
C ILE A 99 -8.28 6.80 -21.05
N CYS A 100 -7.62 7.64 -20.24
CA CYS A 100 -8.17 8.21 -19.01
C CYS A 100 -7.98 9.73 -19.05
N GLN A 101 -9.07 10.48 -18.90
CA GLN A 101 -9.09 11.94 -18.97
C GLN A 101 -9.48 12.52 -17.61
N GLY A 102 -8.63 13.38 -17.06
CA GLY A 102 -8.84 13.94 -15.73
C GLY A 102 -8.81 12.87 -14.63
N GLY A 103 -9.53 13.11 -13.57
CA GLY A 103 -9.56 12.30 -12.36
C GLY A 103 -8.82 12.95 -11.23
N GLU A 104 -8.81 12.30 -10.06
CA GLU A 104 -8.14 12.80 -8.85
C GLU A 104 -7.84 11.66 -7.89
N LEU A 105 -6.90 11.89 -7.00
CA LEU A 105 -6.63 11.03 -5.85
C LEU A 105 -6.59 11.87 -4.58
N THR A 106 -7.45 11.52 -3.63
CA THR A 106 -7.43 12.11 -2.29
C THR A 106 -6.51 11.28 -1.40
N VAL A 107 -5.55 11.95 -0.78
CA VAL A 107 -4.65 11.38 0.21
C VAL A 107 -5.19 11.73 1.57
N GLY A 108 -5.58 10.72 2.34
CA GLY A 108 -6.12 10.88 3.69
C GLY A 108 -5.06 11.32 4.68
N GLY A 109 -5.45 12.07 5.72
CA GLY A 109 -4.58 12.45 6.82
C GLY A 109 -3.86 11.23 7.40
N GLY A 110 -2.53 11.29 7.41
CA GLY A 110 -1.66 10.18 7.79
C GLY A 110 -1.91 9.69 9.23
N ALA A 111 -1.25 8.59 9.59
CA ALA A 111 -1.32 7.96 10.91
C ALA A 111 -0.96 8.89 12.08
N ASP A 112 -0.26 9.99 11.79
CA ASP A 112 0.18 11.00 12.78
C ASP A 112 -0.90 12.05 13.12
N GLY A 113 -2.08 11.97 12.48
CA GLY A 113 -3.32 12.51 13.03
C GLY A 113 -3.50 14.03 13.05
N ASP A 114 -2.84 14.81 12.18
CA ASP A 114 -3.19 16.23 12.03
C ASP A 114 -4.48 16.46 11.23
N GLY A 115 -5.06 15.37 10.69
CA GLY A 115 -6.38 15.37 10.06
C GLY A 115 -6.48 16.09 8.71
N THR A 116 -5.39 16.58 8.15
CA THR A 116 -5.42 17.25 6.86
C THR A 116 -5.36 16.27 5.71
N SER A 117 -6.47 16.12 4.98
CA SER A 117 -6.49 15.46 3.68
C SER A 117 -6.22 16.48 2.58
N PHE A 118 -5.59 16.03 1.49
CA PHE A 118 -5.42 16.83 0.28
C PHE A 118 -5.76 16.02 -0.95
N THR A 119 -6.20 16.70 -2.00
CA THR A 119 -6.56 16.06 -3.27
C THR A 119 -5.62 16.53 -4.37
N VAL A 120 -5.13 15.60 -5.16
CA VAL A 120 -4.31 15.85 -6.34
C VAL A 120 -5.11 15.49 -7.58
N ARG A 121 -5.36 16.47 -8.42
CA ARG A 121 -6.05 16.28 -9.71
C ARG A 121 -5.10 15.71 -10.74
N LEU A 122 -5.65 14.95 -11.67
CA LEU A 122 -4.92 14.38 -12.79
C LEU A 122 -5.21 15.18 -14.06
N VAL A 123 -4.19 15.32 -14.88
CA VAL A 123 -4.36 15.77 -16.27
C VAL A 123 -4.93 14.63 -17.10
N ARG A 124 -4.29 13.48 -17.00
CA ARG A 124 -4.63 12.26 -17.74
C ARG A 124 -3.87 11.06 -17.20
N ALA A 125 -4.34 9.86 -17.58
CA ALA A 125 -3.49 8.68 -17.63
C ALA A 125 -3.57 8.07 -19.02
N HIS A 126 -2.41 7.75 -19.62
CA HIS A 126 -2.33 7.25 -20.97
C HIS A 126 -1.38 6.06 -21.08
N ARG A 127 -1.63 5.21 -22.06
CA ARG A 127 -0.84 4.00 -22.26
C ARG A 127 0.35 4.29 -23.16
N GLU A 128 1.45 3.64 -22.81
CA GLU A 128 2.69 3.65 -23.58
C GLU A 128 3.30 2.25 -23.61
N GLU A 129 4.28 2.04 -24.48
CA GLU A 129 5.21 0.92 -24.36
C GLU A 129 6.50 1.39 -23.68
N ASP A 130 7.06 0.54 -22.81
CA ASP A 130 8.33 0.85 -22.18
C ASP A 130 9.50 0.67 -23.17
N ALA A 131 10.57 1.44 -23.00
CA ALA A 131 11.83 1.27 -23.71
C ALA A 131 12.64 0.11 -23.11
N GLY A 132 13.68 -0.31 -23.80
CA GLY A 132 14.69 -1.23 -23.28
C GLY A 132 15.48 -0.61 -22.13
N LYS A 133 16.59 -1.25 -21.78
CA LYS A 133 17.49 -0.78 -20.72
C LYS A 133 18.89 -0.61 -21.28
N SER A 134 19.44 0.60 -21.13
CA SER A 134 20.86 0.90 -21.37
C SER A 134 21.65 0.64 -20.11
N LEU A 135 22.66 -0.21 -20.18
CA LEU A 135 23.57 -0.53 -19.07
C LEU A 135 24.93 0.08 -19.38
N HIS A 136 25.26 1.15 -18.66
CA HIS A 136 26.58 1.80 -18.77
C HIS A 136 27.56 1.12 -17.83
N ASP A 137 28.70 0.68 -18.36
CA ASP A 137 29.74 0.04 -17.56
C ASP A 137 30.76 1.09 -17.07
N GLU A 138 30.40 1.77 -15.98
CA GLU A 138 31.27 2.75 -15.33
C GLU A 138 32.44 2.11 -14.57
N ARG A 139 32.35 0.79 -14.26
CA ARG A 139 33.34 0.07 -13.42
C ARG A 139 34.54 -0.44 -14.20
N THR A 140 34.36 -0.83 -15.45
CA THR A 140 35.45 -1.42 -16.25
C THR A 140 36.23 -0.41 -17.08
N GLY A 141 35.76 0.84 -17.17
CA GLY A 141 36.44 1.93 -17.90
C GLY A 141 36.50 1.71 -19.43
N THR A 142 35.76 0.72 -19.96
CA THR A 142 35.73 0.45 -21.42
C THR A 142 34.85 1.42 -22.20
N GLY A 143 34.00 2.19 -21.50
CA GLY A 143 33.07 3.14 -22.13
C GLY A 143 31.94 2.46 -22.94
N ASP A 144 31.79 1.14 -22.85
CA ASP A 144 30.78 0.39 -23.58
C ASP A 144 29.41 0.52 -22.93
N THR A 145 28.38 0.66 -23.77
CA THR A 145 26.98 0.60 -23.34
C THR A 145 26.34 -0.69 -23.87
N ARG A 146 25.82 -1.51 -22.99
CA ARG A 146 25.09 -2.73 -23.34
C ARG A 146 23.59 -2.43 -23.34
N ILE A 147 22.88 -2.98 -24.31
CA ILE A 147 21.43 -2.79 -24.45
C ILE A 147 20.73 -4.12 -24.15
N ASP A 148 19.79 -4.06 -23.19
CA ASP A 148 18.85 -5.13 -22.92
C ASP A 148 17.44 -4.73 -23.33
N LEU A 149 16.88 -5.42 -24.32
CA LEU A 149 15.57 -5.15 -24.91
C LEU A 149 14.44 -6.00 -24.30
N ASN A 150 14.70 -6.75 -23.24
CA ASN A 150 13.66 -7.53 -22.56
C ASN A 150 12.50 -6.65 -22.10
N ARG A 151 12.76 -5.41 -21.64
CA ARG A 151 11.73 -4.47 -21.21
C ARG A 151 11.04 -3.76 -22.37
N ALA A 152 11.67 -3.63 -23.54
CA ALA A 152 11.10 -2.94 -24.69
C ALA A 152 9.74 -3.53 -25.10
N GLY A 153 8.70 -2.69 -25.14
CA GLY A 153 7.32 -3.09 -25.42
C GLY A 153 6.52 -3.57 -24.21
N THR A 154 7.06 -3.55 -22.97
CA THR A 154 6.28 -3.81 -21.76
C THR A 154 5.16 -2.77 -21.62
N PRO A 155 3.89 -3.17 -21.32
CA PRO A 155 2.80 -2.23 -21.16
C PRO A 155 3.03 -1.25 -20.02
N LEU A 156 2.93 0.04 -20.32
CA LEU A 156 3.15 1.14 -19.40
C LEU A 156 1.89 2.02 -19.34
N LEU A 157 1.56 2.49 -18.14
CA LEU A 157 0.57 3.54 -17.93
C LEU A 157 1.29 4.75 -17.32
N GLU A 158 1.27 5.88 -18.03
CA GLU A 158 1.78 7.14 -17.53
C GLU A 158 0.62 7.95 -16.94
N ILE A 159 0.74 8.31 -15.65
CA ILE A 159 -0.21 9.11 -14.89
C ILE A 159 0.40 10.50 -14.68
N VAL A 160 -0.23 11.52 -15.25
CA VAL A 160 0.23 12.91 -15.18
C VAL A 160 -0.66 13.69 -14.23
N THR A 161 -0.09 14.26 -13.17
CA THR A 161 -0.83 15.08 -12.21
C THR A 161 -0.88 16.55 -12.63
N GLN A 162 -1.89 17.28 -12.13
CA GLN A 162 -1.81 18.73 -12.03
C GLN A 162 -0.74 19.13 -11.00
N PRO A 163 -0.18 20.34 -11.07
CA PRO A 163 0.81 20.81 -10.12
C PRO A 163 0.13 21.27 -8.80
N ASP A 164 -0.58 20.36 -8.16
CA ASP A 164 -1.38 20.63 -6.96
C ASP A 164 -0.61 20.41 -5.66
N LEU A 165 0.54 19.74 -5.71
CA LEU A 165 1.35 19.45 -4.53
C LEU A 165 2.13 20.68 -4.08
N ARG A 166 2.19 20.90 -2.76
CA ARG A 166 2.78 22.09 -2.13
C ARG A 166 3.97 21.79 -1.23
N SER A 167 4.31 20.51 -1.06
CA SER A 167 5.49 20.09 -0.30
C SER A 167 6.05 18.77 -0.83
N ALA A 168 7.30 18.50 -0.52
CA ALA A 168 7.95 17.22 -0.82
C ALA A 168 7.29 16.06 -0.08
N GLN A 169 6.80 16.30 1.13
CA GLN A 169 6.05 15.32 1.92
C GLN A 169 4.74 14.93 1.22
N GLN A 170 3.97 15.91 0.72
CA GLN A 170 2.74 15.62 -0.05
C GLN A 170 3.04 14.80 -1.31
N ALA A 171 4.14 15.06 -2.00
CA ALA A 171 4.54 14.28 -3.18
C ALA A 171 4.82 12.82 -2.83
N LYS A 172 5.52 12.57 -1.73
CA LYS A 172 5.78 11.23 -1.20
C LYS A 172 4.48 10.51 -0.79
N GLU A 173 3.63 11.16 -0.01
CA GLU A 173 2.35 10.59 0.45
C GLU A 173 1.42 10.26 -0.72
N PHE A 174 1.37 11.12 -1.73
CA PHE A 174 0.63 10.85 -2.96
C PHE A 174 1.13 9.58 -3.67
N LEU A 175 2.44 9.43 -3.81
CA LEU A 175 3.03 8.24 -4.45
C LEU A 175 2.79 6.96 -3.62
N GLU A 176 2.84 7.05 -2.30
CA GLU A 176 2.54 5.93 -1.40
C GLU A 176 1.06 5.51 -1.52
N GLU A 177 0.13 6.47 -1.55
CA GLU A 177 -1.30 6.19 -1.71
C GLU A 177 -1.63 5.68 -3.12
N LEU A 178 -1.02 6.26 -4.17
CA LEU A 178 -1.17 5.77 -5.54
C LEU A 178 -0.67 4.32 -5.68
N ARG A 179 0.50 4.02 -5.12
CA ARG A 179 1.03 2.64 -5.08
C ARG A 179 0.06 1.70 -4.38
N LEU A 180 -0.47 2.10 -3.22
CA LEU A 180 -1.43 1.30 -2.48
C LEU A 180 -2.68 1.03 -3.32
N LEU A 181 -3.24 2.05 -3.97
CA LEU A 181 -4.39 1.90 -4.84
C LEU A 181 -4.11 0.92 -5.99
N LEU A 182 -3.00 1.09 -6.71
CA LEU A 182 -2.65 0.25 -7.86
C LEU A 182 -2.40 -1.22 -7.49
N THR A 183 -1.80 -1.47 -6.33
CA THR A 183 -1.62 -2.83 -5.80
C THR A 183 -2.94 -3.44 -5.32
N PHE A 184 -3.84 -2.65 -4.71
CA PHE A 184 -5.19 -3.08 -4.36
C PHE A 184 -6.02 -3.50 -5.58
N LEU A 185 -5.85 -2.78 -6.70
CA LEU A 185 -6.52 -3.07 -7.96
C LEU A 185 -5.92 -4.26 -8.72
N ASP A 186 -4.82 -4.80 -8.24
CA ASP A 186 -3.99 -5.81 -8.93
C ASP A 186 -3.58 -5.36 -10.34
N VAL A 187 -3.26 -4.07 -10.48
CA VAL A 187 -2.87 -3.45 -11.76
C VAL A 187 -1.35 -3.54 -11.98
N SER A 188 -0.57 -3.42 -10.91
CA SER A 188 0.90 -3.44 -10.91
C SER A 188 1.41 -3.95 -9.56
N ASP A 189 2.63 -4.46 -9.52
CA ASP A 189 3.37 -4.73 -8.28
C ASP A 189 4.01 -3.47 -7.70
N CYS A 190 4.13 -2.42 -8.52
CA CYS A 190 4.65 -1.11 -8.13
C CYS A 190 6.03 -1.16 -7.45
N ASN A 191 6.92 -2.02 -7.92
CA ASN A 191 8.27 -2.17 -7.39
C ASN A 191 9.23 -1.17 -8.04
N MET A 192 9.61 -0.10 -7.31
CA MET A 192 10.53 0.92 -7.81
C MET A 192 11.95 0.37 -8.07
N GLN A 193 12.39 -0.64 -7.31
CA GLN A 193 13.73 -1.23 -7.49
C GLN A 193 13.84 -2.04 -8.78
N GLU A 194 12.76 -2.66 -9.20
CA GLU A 194 12.66 -3.38 -10.47
C GLU A 194 12.26 -2.47 -11.63
N GLY A 195 11.82 -1.23 -11.31
CA GLY A 195 11.42 -0.22 -12.27
C GLY A 195 9.99 -0.36 -12.79
N SER A 196 9.14 -1.16 -12.11
CA SER A 196 7.71 -1.26 -12.45
C SER A 196 6.89 -0.06 -11.94
N LEU A 197 7.46 0.76 -11.05
CA LEU A 197 6.98 2.10 -10.71
C LEU A 197 8.15 3.08 -10.82
N ARG A 198 7.96 4.16 -11.58
CA ARG A 198 8.93 5.26 -11.70
C ARG A 198 8.18 6.57 -11.57
N ALA A 199 8.83 7.59 -11.04
CA ALA A 199 8.26 8.92 -10.93
C ALA A 199 9.29 9.96 -11.35
N ASP A 200 8.83 10.95 -12.12
CA ASP A 200 9.56 12.17 -12.42
C ASP A 200 8.81 13.34 -11.76
N ALA A 201 9.54 14.31 -11.21
CA ALA A 201 8.96 15.44 -10.51
C ALA A 201 9.23 16.75 -11.25
N ASN A 202 8.17 17.48 -11.57
CA ASN A 202 8.24 18.84 -12.10
C ASN A 202 8.12 19.83 -10.95
N VAL A 203 9.16 20.58 -10.66
CA VAL A 203 9.27 21.49 -9.50
C VAL A 203 9.51 22.91 -9.95
N ASN A 204 8.73 23.84 -9.39
CA ASN A 204 9.05 25.27 -9.42
C ASN A 204 8.60 25.95 -8.12
N LEU A 205 8.99 27.21 -7.96
CA LEU A 205 8.65 28.05 -6.80
C LEU A 205 7.78 29.21 -7.24
N HIS A 206 6.71 29.47 -6.50
CA HIS A 206 5.93 30.68 -6.61
C HIS A 206 6.36 31.66 -5.52
N LEU A 207 6.73 32.86 -5.91
CA LEU A 207 7.33 33.89 -5.09
C LEU A 207 6.47 35.15 -5.06
N GLU A 208 6.29 35.76 -3.91
CA GLU A 208 5.65 37.08 -3.81
C GLU A 208 6.59 38.16 -4.31
N GLY A 209 6.36 38.67 -5.50
CA GLY A 209 7.07 39.77 -6.08
C GLY A 209 6.35 41.13 -5.87
N ARG A 210 7.04 42.25 -6.18
CA ARG A 210 6.46 43.60 -6.06
C ARG A 210 5.25 43.85 -6.97
N GLN A 211 5.09 43.08 -8.04
CA GLN A 211 4.01 43.23 -9.03
C GLN A 211 3.07 42.03 -9.07
N GLY A 212 3.08 41.16 -8.06
CA GLY A 212 2.30 39.92 -7.98
C GLY A 212 3.16 38.69 -7.82
N VAL A 213 2.53 37.51 -7.96
CA VAL A 213 3.23 36.22 -7.87
C VAL A 213 4.06 35.98 -9.13
N VAL A 214 5.34 35.70 -8.97
CA VAL A 214 6.25 35.26 -10.03
C VAL A 214 6.64 33.80 -9.81
N ALA A 215 6.87 33.04 -10.89
CA ALA A 215 7.26 31.63 -10.81
C ALA A 215 8.69 31.43 -11.30
N THR A 216 9.48 30.58 -10.63
CA THR A 216 10.78 30.14 -11.15
C THR A 216 10.60 29.23 -12.36
N PRO A 217 11.63 29.07 -13.22
CA PRO A 217 11.60 28.09 -14.31
C PRO A 217 11.33 26.67 -13.79
N ILE A 218 10.51 25.89 -14.50
CA ILE A 218 10.20 24.52 -14.11
C ILE A 218 11.42 23.63 -14.33
N THR A 219 11.76 22.83 -13.34
CA THR A 219 12.77 21.77 -13.45
C THR A 219 12.09 20.40 -13.34
N GLU A 220 12.33 19.55 -14.31
CA GLU A 220 11.99 18.14 -14.29
C GLU A 220 13.13 17.35 -13.64
N ILE A 221 12.85 16.62 -12.56
CA ILE A 221 13.82 15.80 -11.86
C ILE A 221 13.59 14.34 -12.22
N LYS A 222 14.63 13.67 -12.73
CA LYS A 222 14.65 12.25 -13.10
C LYS A 222 15.51 11.41 -12.16
N ASN A 223 15.52 10.10 -12.36
CA ASN A 223 16.30 9.11 -11.58
C ASN A 223 15.83 9.00 -10.11
N LEU A 224 14.55 9.10 -9.86
CA LEU A 224 13.95 9.00 -8.53
C LEU A 224 13.58 7.54 -8.22
N ASN A 225 14.52 6.78 -7.66
CA ASN A 225 14.40 5.33 -7.49
C ASN A 225 13.76 4.87 -6.16
N SER A 226 13.29 5.81 -5.34
CA SER A 226 12.56 5.54 -4.11
C SER A 226 11.70 6.73 -3.70
N PHE A 227 10.67 6.53 -2.90
CA PHE A 227 9.84 7.64 -2.38
C PHE A 227 10.66 8.61 -1.52
N ARG A 228 11.67 8.10 -0.81
CA ARG A 228 12.62 8.94 -0.06
C ARG A 228 13.50 9.78 -1.01
N ALA A 229 13.91 9.21 -2.14
CA ALA A 229 14.66 9.96 -3.15
C ALA A 229 13.81 11.09 -3.75
N VAL A 230 12.52 10.84 -4.02
CA VAL A 230 11.58 11.88 -4.47
C VAL A 230 11.52 13.04 -3.48
N GLU A 231 11.30 12.75 -2.20
CA GLU A 231 11.24 13.76 -1.13
C GLU A 231 12.53 14.58 -1.04
N ARG A 232 13.69 13.91 -0.97
CA ARG A 232 15.00 14.57 -0.89
C ARG A 232 15.31 15.42 -2.12
N ALA A 233 15.03 14.91 -3.30
CA ALA A 233 15.30 15.59 -4.56
C ALA A 233 14.43 16.86 -4.72
N ILE A 234 13.17 16.82 -4.34
CA ILE A 234 12.26 17.99 -4.38
C ILE A 234 12.75 19.06 -3.39
N LEU A 235 13.12 18.67 -2.16
CA LEU A 235 13.64 19.60 -1.16
C LEU A 235 14.94 20.27 -1.64
N TYR A 236 15.87 19.49 -2.17
CA TYR A 236 17.12 20.02 -2.70
C TYR A 236 16.88 20.98 -3.88
N GLU A 237 16.02 20.60 -4.81
CA GLU A 237 15.75 21.40 -6.00
C GLU A 237 15.04 22.70 -5.66
N ALA A 238 14.13 22.70 -4.69
CA ALA A 238 13.48 23.92 -4.21
C ALA A 238 14.50 24.91 -3.63
N GLU A 239 15.44 24.44 -2.81
CA GLU A 239 16.52 25.28 -2.26
C GLU A 239 17.46 25.79 -3.35
N ARG A 240 17.85 24.91 -4.30
CA ARG A 240 18.67 25.30 -5.44
C ARG A 240 18.02 26.39 -6.30
N GLN A 241 16.72 26.25 -6.61
CA GLN A 241 15.97 27.25 -7.39
C GLN A 241 15.84 28.57 -6.64
N TRP A 242 15.61 28.53 -5.32
CA TRP A 242 15.58 29.73 -4.50
C TRP A 242 16.90 30.50 -4.52
N GLN A 243 18.02 29.81 -4.32
CA GLN A 243 19.35 30.40 -4.39
C GLN A 243 19.68 30.93 -5.78
N GLN A 244 19.28 30.21 -6.83
CA GLN A 244 19.49 30.65 -8.22
C GLN A 244 18.70 31.91 -8.54
N TRP A 245 17.42 31.95 -8.16
CA TRP A 245 16.57 33.12 -8.38
C TRP A 245 17.06 34.36 -7.63
N GLN A 246 17.60 34.20 -6.44
CA GLN A 246 18.22 35.32 -5.70
C GLN A 246 19.44 35.89 -6.42
N ARG A 247 20.14 35.13 -7.26
CA ARG A 247 21.34 35.57 -8.02
C ARG A 247 20.98 36.22 -9.34
N ASP A 248 20.04 35.64 -10.09
CA ASP A 248 19.79 36.04 -11.48
C ASP A 248 18.35 36.54 -11.75
N GLY A 249 17.40 36.31 -10.82
CA GLY A 249 16.03 36.81 -10.92
C GLY A 249 15.19 36.18 -12.04
N ARG A 250 15.67 35.12 -12.71
CA ARG A 250 15.00 34.52 -13.86
C ARG A 250 13.68 33.89 -13.49
N VAL A 251 12.67 34.11 -14.33
CA VAL A 251 11.30 33.61 -14.13
C VAL A 251 10.85 32.69 -15.24
N LEU A 252 9.75 31.99 -15.01
CA LEU A 252 9.11 31.10 -15.97
C LEU A 252 8.80 31.83 -17.27
N GLY A 253 9.18 31.22 -18.41
CA GLY A 253 9.02 31.78 -19.76
C GLY A 253 10.25 32.56 -20.26
N GLU A 254 11.20 32.93 -19.41
CA GLU A 254 12.45 33.60 -19.83
C GLU A 254 13.55 32.61 -20.24
N VAL A 255 13.50 31.40 -19.69
CA VAL A 255 14.45 30.33 -19.98
C VAL A 255 13.72 29.02 -20.24
N PRO A 256 14.27 28.11 -21.08
CA PRO A 256 13.66 26.81 -21.32
C PRO A 256 13.59 25.97 -20.04
N LYS A 257 12.67 25.03 -20.02
CA LYS A 257 12.60 24.01 -18.95
C LYS A 257 13.87 23.18 -18.95
N GLN A 258 14.35 22.85 -17.74
CA GLN A 258 15.53 22.02 -17.55
C GLN A 258 15.13 20.62 -17.08
N THR A 259 15.84 19.60 -17.57
CA THR A 259 15.81 18.24 -17.02
C THR A 259 17.09 18.01 -16.24
N ARG A 260 16.94 17.60 -14.98
CA ARG A 260 18.03 17.31 -14.06
C ARG A 260 17.91 15.89 -13.52
N GLY A 261 19.04 15.19 -13.36
CA GLY A 261 19.10 13.86 -12.77
C GLY A 261 19.42 13.96 -11.27
N TRP A 262 18.71 13.22 -10.46
CA TRP A 262 19.03 13.06 -9.04
C TRP A 262 20.19 12.09 -8.85
N ASP A 263 21.19 12.48 -8.11
CA ASP A 263 22.27 11.65 -7.58
C ASP A 263 21.97 11.41 -6.08
N ASP A 264 21.55 10.20 -5.75
CA ASP A 264 21.13 9.88 -4.38
C ASP A 264 22.31 9.75 -3.41
N GLU A 265 23.51 9.40 -3.89
CA GLU A 265 24.73 9.33 -3.10
C GLU A 265 25.26 10.72 -2.76
N ALA A 266 25.40 11.57 -3.76
CA ALA A 266 25.85 12.95 -3.59
C ALA A 266 24.77 13.85 -2.97
N GLY A 267 23.48 13.48 -3.09
CA GLY A 267 22.36 14.26 -2.60
C GLY A 267 22.11 15.55 -3.37
N VAL A 268 22.38 15.57 -4.68
CA VAL A 268 22.27 16.75 -5.54
C VAL A 268 21.56 16.42 -6.86
N THR A 269 21.04 17.46 -7.54
CA THR A 269 20.60 17.33 -8.92
C THR A 269 21.67 17.83 -9.89
N THR A 270 21.89 17.12 -10.99
CA THR A 270 22.82 17.48 -12.06
C THR A 270 22.08 17.78 -13.35
N LEU A 271 22.50 18.83 -14.08
CA LEU A 271 21.88 19.18 -15.36
C LEU A 271 22.14 18.07 -16.38
N GLN A 272 21.09 17.55 -17.00
CA GLN A 272 21.19 16.54 -18.06
C GLN A 272 20.97 17.16 -19.45
N ARG A 273 19.89 17.93 -19.61
CA ARG A 273 19.57 18.61 -20.87
C ARG A 273 18.62 19.78 -20.65
N GLU A 274 18.56 20.68 -21.61
CA GLU A 274 17.42 21.60 -21.78
C GLU A 274 16.30 20.88 -22.46
N LYS A 275 15.03 21.11 -22.06
CA LYS A 275 13.90 20.32 -22.52
C LYS A 275 13.52 20.70 -23.95
N GLU A 276 13.38 19.69 -24.81
CA GLU A 276 12.79 19.79 -26.13
C GLU A 276 11.28 20.09 -26.04
N GLU A 277 10.74 20.78 -27.02
CA GLU A 277 9.30 21.02 -27.10
C GLU A 277 8.55 19.79 -27.63
N ALA A 278 7.24 19.68 -27.35
CA ALA A 278 6.40 18.57 -27.84
C ALA A 278 6.40 18.48 -29.38
N ALA A 279 6.60 19.59 -30.06
CA ALA A 279 6.75 19.65 -31.53
C ALA A 279 7.94 18.83 -32.07
N ASP A 280 8.99 18.65 -31.26
CA ASP A 280 10.19 17.90 -31.65
C ASP A 280 9.93 16.39 -31.78
N TYR A 281 8.94 15.86 -31.06
CA TYR A 281 8.56 14.44 -31.15
C TYR A 281 7.70 14.10 -32.35
N ARG A 282 7.20 15.08 -33.10
CA ARG A 282 6.42 14.89 -34.31
C ARG A 282 5.37 13.79 -34.19
N TYR A 283 4.49 13.92 -33.18
CA TYR A 283 3.41 12.97 -32.94
C TYR A 283 2.51 12.83 -34.19
N PHE A 284 2.16 11.59 -34.53
CA PHE A 284 1.15 11.28 -35.53
C PHE A 284 0.47 9.93 -35.21
N PRO A 285 -0.78 9.70 -35.63
CA PRO A 285 -1.48 8.44 -35.39
C PRO A 285 -0.72 7.24 -35.94
N CYS A 286 -0.59 6.16 -35.16
CA CYS A 286 0.10 4.96 -35.58
C CYS A 286 -0.68 4.24 -36.70
N PRO A 287 -0.13 4.07 -37.91
CA PRO A 287 -0.86 3.45 -39.02
C PRO A 287 -1.08 1.95 -38.84
N ASP A 288 -0.27 1.29 -37.99
CA ASP A 288 -0.32 -0.15 -37.77
C ASP A 288 -1.36 -0.56 -36.73
N LEU A 289 -1.97 0.41 -36.04
CA LEU A 289 -2.89 0.16 -34.92
C LEU A 289 -4.25 0.83 -35.20
N MET A 290 -5.28 0.02 -35.23
CA MET A 290 -6.64 0.55 -35.38
C MET A 290 -7.09 1.25 -34.08
N PRO A 291 -7.95 2.30 -34.21
CA PRO A 291 -8.60 2.89 -33.03
C PRO A 291 -9.35 1.83 -32.21
N VAL A 292 -9.24 1.94 -30.89
CA VAL A 292 -9.86 1.00 -29.95
C VAL A 292 -11.18 1.57 -29.46
N ARG A 293 -12.28 0.85 -29.71
CA ARG A 293 -13.60 1.20 -29.17
C ARG A 293 -13.76 0.62 -27.76
N LEU A 294 -14.16 1.49 -26.84
CA LEU A 294 -14.36 1.16 -25.43
C LEU A 294 -15.87 1.15 -25.15
N THR A 295 -16.47 -0.03 -25.27
CA THR A 295 -17.93 -0.16 -25.06
C THR A 295 -18.30 -0.02 -23.59
N SER A 296 -19.52 0.48 -23.33
CA SER A 296 -20.07 0.60 -21.96
C SER A 296 -20.00 -0.73 -21.21
N ALA A 297 -20.21 -1.87 -21.90
CA ALA A 297 -20.11 -3.19 -21.27
C ALA A 297 -18.69 -3.53 -20.79
N VAL A 298 -17.66 -3.12 -21.51
CA VAL A 298 -16.26 -3.31 -21.10
C VAL A 298 -15.95 -2.42 -19.89
N ILE A 299 -16.36 -1.15 -19.94
CA ILE A 299 -16.15 -0.18 -18.88
C ILE A 299 -16.85 -0.65 -17.59
N GLU A 300 -18.13 -1.04 -17.67
CA GLU A 300 -18.91 -1.48 -16.52
C GLU A 300 -18.34 -2.76 -15.88
N ARG A 301 -17.85 -3.69 -16.69
CA ARG A 301 -17.17 -4.89 -16.17
C ARG A 301 -15.92 -4.54 -15.37
N GLN A 302 -15.14 -3.53 -15.79
CA GLN A 302 -13.99 -3.08 -15.03
C GLN A 302 -14.41 -2.32 -13.76
N ARG A 303 -15.52 -1.56 -13.81
CA ARG A 303 -16.08 -0.90 -12.62
C ARG A 303 -16.44 -1.91 -11.53
N GLN A 304 -17.08 -2.99 -11.90
CA GLN A 304 -17.44 -4.08 -10.96
C GLN A 304 -16.19 -4.81 -10.40
N ALA A 305 -15.10 -4.84 -11.14
CA ALA A 305 -13.86 -5.49 -10.72
C ALA A 305 -13.01 -4.66 -9.73
N ILE A 306 -13.31 -3.37 -9.54
CA ILE A 306 -12.56 -2.49 -8.64
C ILE A 306 -12.69 -2.94 -7.19
N GLY A 307 -13.93 -3.27 -6.76
CA GLY A 307 -14.21 -3.57 -5.36
C GLY A 307 -14.13 -2.32 -4.46
N GLU A 308 -13.91 -2.53 -3.17
CA GLU A 308 -13.75 -1.46 -2.19
C GLU A 308 -12.34 -0.86 -2.26
N SER A 309 -12.25 0.47 -2.30
CA SER A 309 -10.96 1.18 -2.33
C SER A 309 -10.24 1.12 -0.98
N PRO A 310 -8.92 1.38 -0.92
CA PRO A 310 -8.20 1.51 0.34
C PRO A 310 -8.85 2.51 1.31
N GLU A 311 -9.26 3.67 0.79
CA GLU A 311 -9.94 4.70 1.58
C GLU A 311 -11.32 4.23 2.07
N GLY A 312 -12.11 3.58 1.21
CA GLY A 312 -13.39 2.97 1.61
C GLY A 312 -13.21 1.96 2.76
N LYS A 313 -12.18 1.11 2.68
CA LYS A 313 -11.85 0.17 3.77
C LYS A 313 -11.46 0.91 5.06
N ARG A 314 -10.65 1.97 5.00
CA ARG A 314 -10.31 2.78 6.18
C ARG A 314 -11.56 3.37 6.83
N GLN A 315 -12.42 3.98 6.03
CA GLN A 315 -13.67 4.57 6.51
C GLN A 315 -14.60 3.52 7.16
N ARG A 316 -14.76 2.36 6.53
CA ARG A 316 -15.57 1.26 7.06
C ARG A 316 -14.97 0.69 8.35
N TYR A 317 -13.66 0.48 8.41
CA TYR A 317 -13.01 -0.05 9.62
C TYR A 317 -13.14 0.89 10.82
N VAL A 318 -13.07 2.19 10.60
CA VAL A 318 -13.27 3.19 11.65
C VAL A 318 -14.75 3.35 11.99
N GLY A 319 -15.60 3.58 10.98
CA GLY A 319 -17.01 3.94 11.17
C GLY A 319 -17.89 2.77 11.60
N GLU A 320 -17.75 1.60 10.95
CA GLU A 320 -18.62 0.45 11.19
C GLU A 320 -18.00 -0.55 12.19
N LEU A 321 -16.70 -0.81 12.09
CA LEU A 321 -16.04 -1.79 12.96
C LEU A 321 -15.46 -1.17 14.25
N GLY A 322 -15.48 0.17 14.37
CA GLY A 322 -15.04 0.91 15.55
C GLY A 322 -13.55 0.75 15.86
N LEU A 323 -12.71 0.56 14.83
CA LEU A 323 -11.25 0.59 14.99
C LEU A 323 -10.77 2.03 15.19
N LYS A 324 -9.58 2.18 15.79
CA LYS A 324 -8.89 3.46 15.78
C LYS A 324 -8.39 3.76 14.37
N PRO A 325 -8.33 5.04 13.94
CA PRO A 325 -7.81 5.42 12.62
C PRO A 325 -6.41 4.83 12.31
N TYR A 326 -5.51 4.85 13.29
CA TYR A 326 -4.19 4.24 13.19
C TYR A 326 -4.25 2.73 12.89
N ASP A 327 -5.08 1.99 13.62
CA ASP A 327 -5.20 0.53 13.44
C ASP A 327 -5.76 0.19 12.06
N ALA A 328 -6.75 0.95 11.59
CA ALA A 328 -7.30 0.81 10.24
C ALA A 328 -6.23 1.10 9.17
N GLN A 329 -5.47 2.16 9.32
CA GLN A 329 -4.38 2.53 8.41
C GLN A 329 -3.30 1.44 8.35
N VAL A 330 -2.87 0.90 9.49
CA VAL A 330 -1.85 -0.17 9.54
C VAL A 330 -2.29 -1.41 8.76
N ILE A 331 -3.55 -1.85 8.92
CA ILE A 331 -4.07 -3.02 8.21
C ILE A 331 -4.19 -2.74 6.72
N VAL A 332 -4.79 -1.60 6.34
CA VAL A 332 -5.04 -1.26 4.94
C VAL A 332 -3.73 -1.05 4.17
N ALA A 333 -2.72 -0.45 4.79
CA ALA A 333 -1.41 -0.24 4.19
C ALA A 333 -0.66 -1.54 3.81
N GLN A 334 -1.08 -2.70 4.36
CA GLN A 334 -0.50 -3.99 3.99
C GLN A 334 -1.04 -4.55 2.66
N GLY A 335 -2.05 -3.92 2.07
CA GLY A 335 -2.62 -4.33 0.80
C GLY A 335 -3.88 -5.21 0.92
N ARG A 336 -4.47 -5.49 -0.24
CA ARG A 336 -5.79 -6.14 -0.36
C ARG A 336 -5.86 -7.49 0.34
N GLY A 337 -4.88 -8.37 0.13
CA GLY A 337 -4.90 -9.71 0.70
C GLY A 337 -4.99 -9.72 2.23
N VAL A 338 -4.27 -8.80 2.90
CA VAL A 338 -4.33 -8.66 4.36
C VAL A 338 -5.69 -8.12 4.81
N CYS A 339 -6.26 -7.17 4.06
CA CYS A 339 -7.61 -6.67 4.33
C CYS A 339 -8.67 -7.76 4.17
N ASP A 340 -8.60 -8.55 3.11
CA ASP A 340 -9.57 -9.63 2.85
C ASP A 340 -9.47 -10.73 3.93
N TYR A 341 -8.26 -11.01 4.41
CA TYR A 341 -8.05 -11.91 5.55
C TYR A 341 -8.68 -11.36 6.84
N PHE A 342 -8.46 -10.06 7.15
CA PHE A 342 -9.07 -9.39 8.29
C PHE A 342 -10.60 -9.36 8.18
N ASP A 343 -11.13 -8.94 7.03
CA ASP A 343 -12.57 -8.90 6.77
C ASP A 343 -13.20 -10.29 6.97
N ARG A 344 -12.53 -11.35 6.49
CA ARG A 344 -13.00 -12.72 6.67
C ARG A 344 -13.06 -13.13 8.14
N MET A 345 -12.09 -12.77 8.96
CA MET A 345 -12.13 -13.02 10.39
C MET A 345 -13.33 -12.35 11.07
N VAL A 346 -13.56 -11.07 10.74
CA VAL A 346 -14.69 -10.31 11.32
C VAL A 346 -16.04 -10.89 10.87
N GLN A 347 -16.19 -11.25 9.60
CA GLN A 347 -17.39 -11.92 9.08
C GLN A 347 -17.68 -13.25 9.79
N LEU A 348 -16.67 -13.96 10.26
CA LEU A 348 -16.78 -15.21 11.02
C LEU A 348 -16.99 -14.99 12.52
N GLY A 349 -17.23 -13.75 12.94
CA GLY A 349 -17.61 -13.40 14.31
C GLY A 349 -16.43 -13.01 15.22
N ALA A 350 -15.20 -12.90 14.72
CA ALA A 350 -14.11 -12.40 15.53
C ALA A 350 -14.35 -10.90 15.86
N PRO A 351 -14.21 -10.48 17.14
CA PRO A 351 -14.35 -9.07 17.51
C PRO A 351 -13.29 -8.22 16.80
N ALA A 352 -13.72 -7.21 16.03
CA ALA A 352 -12.86 -6.44 15.14
C ALA A 352 -11.62 -5.84 15.83
N ARG A 353 -11.78 -5.28 17.03
CA ARG A 353 -10.66 -4.72 17.82
C ARG A 353 -9.64 -5.78 18.23
N ARG A 354 -10.10 -6.95 18.63
CA ARG A 354 -9.23 -8.07 18.98
C ARG A 354 -8.54 -8.63 17.74
N ALA A 355 -9.28 -8.82 16.67
CA ALA A 355 -8.74 -9.24 15.39
C ALA A 355 -7.65 -8.27 14.88
N SER A 356 -7.90 -6.96 14.95
CA SER A 356 -6.91 -5.93 14.59
C SER A 356 -5.62 -6.04 15.44
N ALA A 357 -5.74 -6.21 16.75
CA ALA A 357 -4.57 -6.37 17.62
C ALA A 357 -3.74 -7.62 17.28
N TRP A 358 -4.41 -8.75 17.01
CA TRP A 358 -3.73 -9.99 16.61
C TRP A 358 -3.11 -9.89 15.21
N MET A 359 -3.79 -9.22 14.27
CA MET A 359 -3.19 -8.92 12.97
C MET A 359 -1.87 -8.20 13.14
N GLN A 360 -1.85 -7.10 13.91
CA GLN A 360 -0.66 -6.26 14.06
C GLN A 360 0.47 -6.96 14.83
N GLN A 361 0.13 -7.62 15.95
CA GLN A 361 1.13 -8.17 16.86
C GLN A 361 1.68 -9.54 16.45
N ASP A 362 0.85 -10.37 15.84
CA ASP A 362 1.18 -11.78 15.60
C ASP A 362 1.25 -12.10 14.10
N VAL A 363 0.22 -11.75 13.31
CA VAL A 363 0.18 -12.06 11.88
C VAL A 363 1.21 -11.25 11.09
N LEU A 364 1.15 -9.92 11.15
CA LEU A 364 2.06 -9.05 10.39
C LEU A 364 3.52 -9.22 10.82
N ARG A 365 3.77 -9.49 12.09
CA ARG A 365 5.11 -9.85 12.57
C ARG A 365 5.63 -11.11 11.88
N TYR A 366 4.82 -12.17 11.84
CA TYR A 366 5.19 -13.43 11.16
C TYR A 366 5.48 -13.19 9.67
N LEU A 367 4.58 -12.49 8.96
CA LEU A 367 4.77 -12.20 7.53
C LEU A 367 6.09 -11.46 7.28
N LYS A 368 6.43 -10.50 8.14
CA LYS A 368 7.68 -9.72 8.06
C LYS A 368 8.91 -10.59 8.35
N GLU A 369 8.88 -11.40 9.41
CA GLU A 369 10.01 -12.25 9.82
C GLU A 369 10.28 -13.36 8.79
N GLN A 370 9.23 -13.98 8.27
CA GLN A 370 9.34 -15.06 7.27
C GLN A 370 9.43 -14.54 5.82
N ARG A 371 9.21 -13.25 5.59
CA ARG A 371 9.19 -12.61 4.26
C ARG A 371 8.20 -13.28 3.30
N VAL A 372 7.03 -13.61 3.79
CA VAL A 372 5.96 -14.24 3.00
C VAL A 372 4.73 -13.36 2.92
N ALA A 373 3.92 -13.55 1.88
CA ALA A 373 2.62 -12.90 1.73
C ALA A 373 1.55 -13.62 2.59
N ILE A 374 0.40 -12.98 2.78
CA ILE A 374 -0.68 -13.48 3.65
C ILE A 374 -1.28 -14.81 3.17
N ASP A 375 -1.28 -15.08 1.88
CA ASP A 375 -1.74 -16.33 1.28
C ASP A 375 -0.86 -17.55 1.63
N HIS A 376 0.38 -17.30 2.05
CA HIS A 376 1.30 -18.32 2.58
C HIS A 376 1.35 -18.35 4.11
N PHE A 377 0.47 -17.59 4.78
CA PHE A 377 0.39 -17.62 6.24
C PHE A 377 -0.19 -18.96 6.71
N PRO A 378 0.45 -19.68 7.67
CA PRO A 378 0.07 -21.06 8.01
C PRO A 378 -1.29 -21.21 8.69
N VAL A 379 -1.83 -20.14 9.27
CA VAL A 379 -3.16 -20.15 9.93
C VAL A 379 -4.14 -19.37 9.07
N ASP A 380 -5.13 -20.05 8.47
CA ASP A 380 -6.17 -19.37 7.69
C ASP A 380 -7.09 -18.50 8.56
N ALA A 381 -7.80 -17.56 7.91
CA ALA A 381 -8.70 -16.64 8.61
C ALA A 381 -9.81 -17.32 9.41
N THR A 382 -10.25 -18.52 8.99
CA THR A 382 -11.31 -19.27 9.69
C THR A 382 -10.82 -19.81 11.03
N ARG A 383 -9.63 -20.42 11.04
CA ARG A 383 -9.02 -20.95 12.27
C ARG A 383 -8.67 -19.83 13.24
N LEU A 384 -8.09 -18.72 12.74
CA LEU A 384 -7.78 -17.59 13.61
C LEU A 384 -9.05 -16.95 14.15
N ALA A 385 -10.09 -16.77 13.35
CA ALA A 385 -11.38 -16.25 13.83
C ALA A 385 -11.98 -17.12 14.94
N ARG A 386 -12.02 -18.46 14.78
CA ARG A 386 -12.50 -19.39 15.80
C ARG A 386 -11.72 -19.28 17.09
N LEU A 387 -10.38 -19.16 17.01
CA LEU A 387 -9.53 -18.93 18.18
C LEU A 387 -9.89 -17.62 18.90
N LEU A 388 -10.07 -16.52 18.17
CA LEU A 388 -10.44 -15.23 18.75
C LEU A 388 -11.84 -15.24 19.36
N VAL A 389 -12.79 -15.95 18.77
CA VAL A 389 -14.12 -16.17 19.34
C VAL A 389 -14.04 -17.01 20.63
N ALA A 390 -13.20 -18.05 20.69
CA ALA A 390 -13.00 -18.85 21.88
C ALA A 390 -12.39 -18.03 23.05
N ILE A 391 -11.47 -17.09 22.71
CA ILE A 391 -10.92 -16.17 23.70
C ILE A 391 -11.97 -15.15 24.18
N GLU A 392 -12.77 -14.61 23.26
CA GLU A 392 -13.79 -13.62 23.60
C GLU A 392 -14.92 -14.19 24.44
N SER A 393 -15.32 -15.42 24.17
CA SER A 393 -16.32 -16.14 24.95
C SER A 393 -15.81 -16.61 26.32
N GLY A 394 -14.52 -16.39 26.65
CA GLY A 394 -13.93 -16.85 27.90
C GLY A 394 -13.66 -18.36 27.96
N LYS A 395 -13.77 -19.08 26.83
CA LYS A 395 -13.44 -20.51 26.77
C LYS A 395 -11.97 -20.79 27.07
N ILE A 396 -11.09 -19.87 26.64
CA ILE A 396 -9.66 -19.84 26.96
C ILE A 396 -9.20 -18.39 27.21
N ASP A 397 -8.18 -18.18 28.03
CA ASP A 397 -7.58 -16.86 28.22
C ASP A 397 -6.63 -16.50 27.07
N THR A 398 -6.23 -15.22 26.97
CA THR A 398 -5.35 -14.73 25.89
C THR A 398 -3.97 -15.41 25.91
N THR A 399 -3.45 -15.78 27.07
CA THR A 399 -2.13 -16.46 27.19
C THR A 399 -2.21 -17.85 26.59
N ARG A 400 -3.25 -18.60 26.95
CA ARG A 400 -3.51 -19.93 26.41
C ARG A 400 -3.87 -19.86 24.91
N GLY A 401 -4.59 -18.82 24.50
CA GLY A 401 -4.86 -18.56 23.09
C GLY A 401 -3.58 -18.45 22.25
N ARG A 402 -2.49 -17.89 22.80
CA ARG A 402 -1.20 -17.84 22.10
C ARG A 402 -0.53 -19.21 22.01
N GLU A 403 -0.68 -20.07 23.01
CA GLU A 403 -0.19 -21.46 22.95
C GLU A 403 -0.94 -22.24 21.87
N VAL A 404 -2.27 -22.11 21.82
CA VAL A 404 -3.10 -22.70 20.74
C VAL A 404 -2.66 -22.18 19.37
N PHE A 405 -2.44 -20.86 19.23
CA PHE A 405 -2.00 -20.25 17.99
C PHE A 405 -0.65 -20.81 17.50
N GLN A 406 0.31 -21.05 18.40
CA GLN A 406 1.58 -21.67 18.06
C GLN A 406 1.40 -23.10 17.49
N LEU A 407 0.50 -23.89 18.08
CA LEU A 407 0.18 -25.23 17.54
C LEU A 407 -0.46 -25.13 16.14
N LEU A 408 -1.38 -24.18 15.96
CA LEU A 408 -2.02 -23.95 14.65
C LEU A 408 -1.01 -23.53 13.56
N GLN A 409 0.04 -22.80 13.93
CA GLN A 409 1.13 -22.45 12.99
C GLN A 409 1.97 -23.66 12.57
N MET A 410 2.11 -24.66 13.46
CA MET A 410 2.91 -25.86 13.19
C MET A 410 2.14 -26.91 12.36
N SER A 411 0.80 -26.86 12.37
CA SER A 411 -0.04 -27.85 11.68
C SER A 411 -1.17 -27.20 10.92
N ALA A 412 -1.16 -27.31 9.61
CA ALA A 412 -2.21 -26.79 8.74
C ALA A 412 -3.55 -27.54 8.89
N GLN A 413 -3.54 -28.77 9.39
CA GLN A 413 -4.73 -29.60 9.53
C GLN A 413 -5.40 -29.50 10.90
N LEU A 414 -4.69 -28.95 11.91
CA LEU A 414 -5.17 -28.90 13.28
C LEU A 414 -6.30 -27.88 13.44
N THR A 415 -7.44 -28.30 13.99
CA THR A 415 -8.54 -27.42 14.36
C THR A 415 -8.25 -26.73 15.70
N VAL A 416 -8.97 -25.62 15.97
CA VAL A 416 -8.85 -24.91 17.25
C VAL A 416 -9.27 -25.80 18.42
N GLU A 417 -10.33 -26.56 18.26
CA GLU A 417 -10.87 -27.47 19.27
C GLU A 417 -9.87 -28.60 19.60
N GLU A 418 -9.27 -29.20 18.57
CA GLU A 418 -8.23 -30.21 18.77
C GLU A 418 -6.98 -29.65 19.44
N ALA A 419 -6.55 -28.43 19.07
CA ALA A 419 -5.42 -27.78 19.71
C ALA A 419 -5.69 -27.44 21.19
N ILE A 420 -6.91 -27.01 21.52
CA ILE A 420 -7.35 -26.79 22.89
C ILE A 420 -7.31 -28.11 23.67
N GLY A 421 -7.83 -29.20 23.09
CA GLY A 421 -7.80 -30.54 23.69
C GLY A 421 -6.39 -31.09 23.92
N GLN A 422 -5.48 -30.93 22.93
CA GLN A 422 -4.06 -31.34 23.05
C GLN A 422 -3.31 -30.64 24.20
N LEU A 423 -3.67 -29.37 24.47
CA LEU A 423 -3.12 -28.61 25.57
C LEU A 423 -3.82 -28.84 26.92
N GLY A 424 -4.88 -29.68 26.94
CA GLY A 424 -5.67 -29.93 28.11
C GLY A 424 -6.38 -28.69 28.65
N LEU A 425 -6.74 -27.73 27.76
CA LEU A 425 -7.35 -26.44 28.08
C LEU A 425 -8.90 -26.54 28.08
N GLU A 426 -9.44 -27.55 28.75
CA GLU A 426 -10.89 -27.62 28.91
C GLU A 426 -11.35 -26.50 29.86
N ALA A 427 -12.48 -25.87 29.50
CA ALA A 427 -13.09 -24.87 30.36
C ALA A 427 -13.42 -25.53 31.71
N VAL A 428 -13.00 -24.92 32.80
CA VAL A 428 -13.38 -25.38 34.15
C VAL A 428 -14.87 -25.15 34.28
N ASP A 429 -15.62 -26.21 34.57
CA ASP A 429 -17.05 -26.07 34.82
C ASP A 429 -17.32 -25.16 36.00
N GLN A 430 -18.49 -24.52 36.01
CA GLN A 430 -18.81 -23.48 36.96
C GLN A 430 -18.85 -24.02 38.41
N ASP A 431 -19.28 -25.27 38.59
CA ASP A 431 -19.37 -25.90 39.94
C ASP A 431 -17.98 -26.23 40.50
N THR A 432 -17.08 -26.72 39.62
CA THR A 432 -15.67 -26.96 39.99
C THR A 432 -14.94 -25.64 40.32
N LEU A 433 -15.19 -24.56 39.56
CA LEU A 433 -14.62 -23.26 39.81
C LEU A 433 -15.15 -22.64 41.10
N GLU A 434 -16.47 -22.81 41.39
CA GLU A 434 -17.09 -22.32 42.62
C GLU A 434 -16.55 -23.07 43.85
N SER A 435 -16.43 -24.40 43.76
CA SER A 435 -15.83 -25.23 44.81
C SER A 435 -14.37 -24.84 45.09
N LEU A 436 -13.59 -24.61 44.04
CA LEU A 436 -12.21 -24.13 44.18
C LEU A 436 -12.13 -22.75 44.88
N CYS A 437 -12.98 -21.81 44.47
CA CYS A 437 -13.03 -20.48 45.06
C CYS A 437 -13.49 -20.54 46.53
N GLN A 438 -14.47 -21.37 46.88
CA GLN A 438 -14.90 -21.56 48.26
C GLN A 438 -13.76 -22.11 49.16
N GLN A 439 -13.02 -23.09 48.64
CA GLN A 439 -11.88 -23.66 49.35
C GLN A 439 -10.76 -22.63 49.57
N LEU A 440 -10.40 -21.88 48.49
CA LEU A 440 -9.40 -20.81 48.56
C LEU A 440 -9.78 -19.71 49.56
N LEU A 441 -11.05 -19.35 49.67
CA LEU A 441 -11.54 -18.36 50.63
C LEU A 441 -11.48 -18.91 52.07
N ALA A 442 -11.78 -20.19 52.26
CA ALA A 442 -11.69 -20.85 53.56
C ALA A 442 -10.23 -20.96 54.08
N ASP A 443 -9.30 -21.27 53.13
CA ASP A 443 -7.86 -21.43 53.45
C ASP A 443 -7.12 -20.09 53.65
N ASN A 444 -7.73 -18.95 53.26
CA ASN A 444 -7.10 -17.62 53.31
C ASN A 444 -7.99 -16.58 54.01
N PRO A 445 -8.35 -16.76 55.30
CA PRO A 445 -9.25 -15.86 56.04
C PRO A 445 -8.71 -14.43 56.16
N GLU A 446 -7.40 -14.26 56.19
CA GLU A 446 -6.73 -12.96 56.21
C GLU A 446 -6.94 -12.13 54.92
N VAL A 447 -6.99 -12.79 53.75
CA VAL A 447 -7.28 -12.14 52.49
C VAL A 447 -8.73 -11.71 52.46
N VAL A 448 -9.64 -12.56 52.92
CA VAL A 448 -11.09 -12.26 53.03
C VAL A 448 -11.30 -11.04 53.94
N ALA A 449 -10.60 -10.96 55.08
CA ALA A 449 -10.68 -9.81 55.99
C ALA A 449 -10.21 -8.50 55.32
N LYS A 450 -9.10 -8.53 54.56
CA LYS A 450 -8.59 -7.36 53.82
C LYS A 450 -9.56 -6.90 52.72
N VAL A 451 -10.20 -7.84 52.02
CA VAL A 451 -11.19 -7.51 50.97
C VAL A 451 -12.44 -6.89 51.63
N LYS A 452 -12.92 -7.41 52.74
CA LYS A 452 -14.04 -6.82 53.51
C LYS A 452 -13.74 -5.41 54.03
N GLN A 453 -12.45 -5.06 54.21
CA GLN A 453 -11.98 -3.71 54.58
C GLN A 453 -11.80 -2.78 53.36
N GLY A 454 -12.19 -3.20 52.17
CA GLY A 454 -12.14 -2.41 50.94
C GLY A 454 -10.89 -2.60 50.07
N ASN A 455 -9.96 -3.49 50.43
CA ASN A 455 -8.77 -3.76 49.62
C ASN A 455 -9.00 -4.91 48.63
N ALA A 456 -9.67 -4.62 47.54
CA ALA A 456 -9.95 -5.60 46.47
C ALA A 456 -8.67 -6.15 45.79
N LYS A 457 -7.52 -5.44 45.87
CA LYS A 457 -6.25 -5.91 45.29
C LYS A 457 -5.71 -7.16 45.97
N ALA A 458 -6.12 -7.42 47.22
CA ALA A 458 -5.72 -8.60 47.96
C ALA A 458 -6.16 -9.93 47.28
N LEU A 459 -7.22 -9.91 46.45
CA LEU A 459 -7.66 -11.07 45.66
C LEU A 459 -6.62 -11.58 44.67
N GLY A 460 -5.65 -10.76 44.26
CA GLY A 460 -4.59 -11.20 43.35
C GLY A 460 -3.80 -12.40 43.83
N SER A 461 -3.65 -12.58 45.16
CA SER A 461 -3.00 -13.75 45.74
C SER A 461 -3.84 -15.03 45.59
N LEU A 462 -5.17 -14.93 45.70
CA LEU A 462 -6.09 -16.06 45.51
C LEU A 462 -6.17 -16.47 44.02
N VAL A 463 -6.13 -15.50 43.11
CA VAL A 463 -6.05 -15.77 41.67
C VAL A 463 -4.77 -16.55 41.34
N GLY A 464 -3.63 -16.18 41.93
CA GLY A 464 -2.37 -16.92 41.78
C GLY A 464 -2.44 -18.36 42.30
N GLN A 465 -3.11 -18.56 43.46
CA GLN A 465 -3.32 -19.89 44.05
C GLN A 465 -4.30 -20.72 43.22
N ALA A 466 -5.40 -20.11 42.74
CA ALA A 466 -6.36 -20.78 41.85
C ALA A 466 -5.69 -21.33 40.59
N ARG A 467 -4.81 -20.56 39.93
CA ARG A 467 -4.05 -21.01 38.76
C ARG A 467 -3.01 -22.09 39.06
N LYS A 468 -2.48 -22.14 40.29
CA LYS A 468 -1.61 -23.24 40.69
C LYS A 468 -2.39 -24.54 40.91
N ALA A 469 -3.59 -24.45 41.47
CA ALA A 469 -4.46 -25.60 41.69
C ALA A 469 -5.15 -26.08 40.40
N ASN A 470 -5.58 -25.17 39.56
CA ASN A 470 -6.14 -25.46 38.25
C ASN A 470 -5.61 -24.45 37.23
N PRO A 471 -4.67 -24.85 36.36
CA PRO A 471 -4.10 -23.98 35.35
C PRO A 471 -5.13 -23.39 34.34
N ASN A 472 -6.33 -23.99 34.23
CA ASN A 472 -7.41 -23.57 33.37
C ASN A 472 -8.39 -22.58 34.04
N ALA A 473 -8.20 -22.25 35.31
CA ALA A 473 -9.03 -21.26 35.99
C ALA A 473 -8.79 -19.85 35.45
N ASP A 474 -9.86 -19.25 34.85
CA ASP A 474 -9.79 -17.88 34.35
C ASP A 474 -9.61 -16.85 35.47
N PRO A 475 -8.57 -16.00 35.43
CA PRO A 475 -8.28 -15.04 36.50
C PRO A 475 -9.44 -14.08 36.80
N ARG A 476 -10.20 -13.67 35.78
CA ARG A 476 -11.33 -12.74 35.95
C ARG A 476 -12.52 -13.45 36.59
N GLN A 477 -12.86 -14.66 36.13
CA GLN A 477 -13.94 -15.45 36.69
C GLN A 477 -13.65 -15.81 38.16
N VAL A 478 -12.41 -16.20 38.50
CA VAL A 478 -11.99 -16.44 39.88
C VAL A 478 -12.17 -15.19 40.71
N GLN A 479 -11.72 -14.01 40.23
CA GLN A 479 -11.82 -12.75 40.97
C GLN A 479 -13.29 -12.35 41.20
N GLU A 480 -14.13 -12.40 40.17
CA GLU A 480 -15.54 -12.07 40.23
C GLU A 480 -16.29 -13.02 41.16
N LEU A 481 -15.99 -14.32 41.09
CA LEU A 481 -16.64 -15.34 41.88
C LEU A 481 -16.24 -15.23 43.37
N CYS A 482 -14.94 -15.01 43.63
CA CYS A 482 -14.47 -14.77 44.99
C CYS A 482 -15.11 -13.51 45.62
N MET A 483 -15.22 -12.41 44.87
CA MET A 483 -15.92 -11.19 45.32
C MET A 483 -17.37 -11.50 45.67
N ARG A 484 -18.11 -12.16 44.77
CA ARG A 484 -19.51 -12.53 44.97
C ARG A 484 -19.72 -13.43 46.20
N LEU A 485 -18.82 -14.40 46.43
CA LEU A 485 -18.88 -15.29 47.58
C LEU A 485 -18.58 -14.54 48.89
N ILE A 486 -17.63 -13.59 48.89
CA ILE A 486 -17.34 -12.74 50.06
C ILE A 486 -18.53 -11.84 50.39
N GLU A 487 -19.18 -11.23 49.42
CA GLU A 487 -20.35 -10.38 49.61
C GLU A 487 -21.54 -11.18 50.14
N ARG A 488 -21.81 -12.38 49.62
CA ARG A 488 -22.83 -13.29 50.14
C ARG A 488 -22.57 -13.68 51.61
N SER A 489 -21.31 -13.92 51.97
CA SER A 489 -20.93 -14.23 53.34
C SER A 489 -21.03 -13.04 54.29
N ALA A 490 -21.03 -11.80 53.77
CA ALA A 490 -21.21 -10.57 54.55
C ALA A 490 -22.69 -10.22 54.77
N GLY A 491 -23.57 -10.57 53.81
CA GLY A 491 -25.02 -10.32 53.88
C GLY A 491 -25.82 -11.33 54.72
N GLY A 492 -25.25 -12.51 55.05
CA GLY A 492 -25.90 -13.58 55.79
C GLY A 492 -25.88 -13.43 57.31
N SER A 493 -25.28 -12.36 57.87
CA SER A 493 -25.19 -12.15 59.36
C SER A 493 -26.17 -11.10 59.91
N SER A 494 -27.18 -10.66 59.17
CA SER A 494 -28.15 -9.64 59.62
C SER A 494 -29.59 -10.11 59.81
N THR A 495 -29.84 -11.46 59.90
CA THR A 495 -31.14 -11.96 60.26
C THR A 495 -30.99 -13.00 61.40
N GLY A 496 -30.80 -12.47 62.63
CA GLY A 496 -30.78 -13.30 63.81
C GLY A 496 -30.54 -12.47 65.08
N GLN A 497 -31.50 -11.59 65.41
CA GLN A 497 -31.91 -11.24 66.78
C GLN A 497 -33.29 -10.64 66.77
#